data_4621814f9ae46f9a5165ed72d8021e10
#
_entry.id   4621814f9ae46f9a5165ed72d8021e10
#
_cell.length_a   1.000
_cell.length_b   1.000
_cell.length_c   1.000
_cell.angle_alpha   90.00
_cell.angle_beta   90.00
_cell.angle_gamma   90.00
#
_symmetry.space_group_name_H-M   'P 1'
#
loop_
_entity.id
_entity.type
_entity.pdbx_description
1 polymer ?
#
loop_
_entity_poly.entity_id
_entity_poly.type
_entity_poly.pdbx_seq_one_letter_code
_entity_poly.pdbx_strand_id
1 'polypeptide(L)'
;VVLVNLGTPDAPTPDAVRRFLRQFLSDQRVIEIPKFLWQIILNLFILPFRPKRVAKLYASVWDANGDSPMRRILHEQVAALDQQLKGIFPANIHVRAAMSYGNPSVPSVMNSLRAEGVDHIVVVPMFPQYSATSSAPVYDAVQQWCATQRNLPTLTILKDYFAHSAYIQALAQSVIDYRAEHGSAQKLLMSFHGIPQPYADKGDPYPQRCRCTAAQVAQLLGLKEDEWAISFQSRFGKQEWVKPYTDKLLADWAAAGVESVQVLSPAFSADCLETLEELAEENKHLFLEAGGKQYSYIPALNSRVDHIQLLADLVTPHLQAFWQTMPYYHLENDRTYASHRD
;
A
#
# COMPACT_ATOMS: atom_id res chain seq x y z
N VAL A 1 -7.53 15.15 -3.50
CA VAL A 1 -7.13 13.90 -2.83
C VAL A 1 -5.92 13.32 -3.51
N VAL A 2 -4.92 12.87 -2.73
CA VAL A 2 -3.72 12.21 -3.24
C VAL A 2 -3.63 10.80 -2.64
N LEU A 3 -3.77 9.78 -3.47
CA LEU A 3 -3.53 8.40 -3.09
C LEU A 3 -2.04 8.09 -3.26
N VAL A 4 -1.36 7.70 -2.17
CA VAL A 4 0.10 7.48 -2.18
C VAL A 4 0.40 6.01 -1.92
N ASN A 5 0.98 5.32 -2.91
CA ASN A 5 1.49 3.95 -2.74
C ASN A 5 3.03 3.95 -2.63
N LEU A 6 3.62 2.79 -2.34
CA LEU A 6 5.06 2.63 -2.12
C LEU A 6 5.87 3.10 -3.33
N GLY A 7 5.49 2.62 -4.49
CA GLY A 7 6.17 2.90 -5.73
C GLY A 7 6.70 1.65 -6.42
N THR A 8 7.18 1.87 -7.63
CA THR A 8 7.62 0.81 -8.53
C THR A 8 8.66 1.39 -9.50
N PRO A 9 9.54 0.59 -10.09
CA PRO A 9 10.43 1.07 -11.16
C PRO A 9 9.65 1.61 -12.36
N ASP A 10 10.24 2.53 -13.11
CA ASP A 10 9.63 3.06 -14.35
C ASP A 10 9.52 1.98 -15.46
N ALA A 11 10.37 0.96 -15.41
CA ALA A 11 10.41 -0.16 -16.36
C ALA A 11 11.04 -1.40 -15.69
N PRO A 12 10.76 -2.62 -16.18
CA PRO A 12 11.34 -3.86 -15.64
C PRO A 12 12.78 -4.08 -16.16
N THR A 13 13.59 -3.03 -16.18
CA THR A 13 14.98 -3.05 -16.62
C THR A 13 15.93 -2.85 -15.46
N PRO A 14 17.17 -3.43 -15.52
CA PRO A 14 18.14 -3.28 -14.45
C PRO A 14 18.44 -1.83 -14.06
N ASP A 15 18.45 -0.90 -15.02
CA ASP A 15 18.75 0.51 -14.73
C ASP A 15 17.59 1.24 -14.06
N ALA A 16 16.35 0.99 -14.48
CA ALA A 16 15.16 1.54 -13.83
C ALA A 16 15.03 0.98 -12.40
N VAL A 17 15.21 -0.32 -12.23
CA VAL A 17 15.20 -1.00 -10.92
C VAL A 17 16.32 -0.46 -10.03
N ARG A 18 17.53 -0.20 -10.58
CA ARG A 18 18.63 0.40 -9.82
C ARG A 18 18.29 1.79 -9.29
N ARG A 19 17.67 2.65 -10.11
CA ARG A 19 17.22 3.99 -9.67
C ARG A 19 16.19 3.88 -8.55
N PHE A 20 15.18 3.03 -8.73
CA PHE A 20 14.14 2.78 -7.74
C PHE A 20 14.73 2.24 -6.42
N LEU A 21 15.54 1.18 -6.47
CA LEU A 21 16.16 0.59 -5.27
C LEU A 21 17.09 1.58 -4.58
N ARG A 22 17.80 2.44 -5.31
CA ARG A 22 18.65 3.46 -4.71
C ARG A 22 17.81 4.45 -3.90
N GLN A 23 16.70 4.92 -4.43
CA GLN A 23 15.80 5.83 -3.72
C GLN A 23 15.20 5.14 -2.50
N PHE A 24 14.57 3.99 -2.68
CA PHE A 24 13.90 3.22 -1.64
C PHE A 24 14.83 2.82 -0.49
N LEU A 25 15.96 2.22 -0.81
CA LEU A 25 16.90 1.73 0.20
C LEU A 25 17.80 2.82 0.81
N SER A 26 17.79 4.04 0.28
CA SER A 26 18.48 5.18 0.90
C SER A 26 17.66 5.84 1.99
N ASP A 27 16.37 5.51 2.12
CA ASP A 27 15.51 6.06 3.15
C ASP A 27 15.84 5.47 4.52
N GLN A 28 16.12 6.36 5.49
CA GLN A 28 16.45 5.96 6.87
C GLN A 28 15.22 5.43 7.62
N ARG A 29 13.99 5.68 7.15
CA ARG A 29 12.79 5.04 7.65
C ARG A 29 12.72 3.55 7.30
N VAL A 30 13.27 3.19 6.14
CA VAL A 30 13.28 1.81 5.64
C VAL A 30 14.48 1.03 6.20
N ILE A 31 15.65 1.67 6.25
CA ILE A 31 16.90 1.06 6.69
C ILE A 31 17.52 1.90 7.81
N GLU A 32 17.39 1.44 9.03
CA GLU A 32 17.90 2.11 10.24
C GLU A 32 19.38 1.80 10.54
N ILE A 33 20.21 1.66 9.51
CA ILE A 33 21.67 1.54 9.65
C ILE A 33 22.27 2.96 9.54
N PRO A 34 23.35 3.31 10.28
CA PRO A 34 24.00 4.61 10.14
C PRO A 34 24.26 4.95 8.66
N LYS A 35 23.76 6.13 8.22
CA LYS A 35 23.66 6.50 6.80
C LYS A 35 24.98 6.33 6.03
N PHE A 36 26.10 6.73 6.63
CA PHE A 36 27.41 6.61 5.96
C PHE A 36 27.78 5.15 5.68
N LEU A 37 27.65 4.27 6.68
CA LEU A 37 27.95 2.85 6.54
C LEU A 37 27.01 2.19 5.51
N TRP A 38 25.71 2.52 5.62
CA TRP A 38 24.73 1.96 4.70
C TRP A 38 24.97 2.39 3.26
N GLN A 39 25.32 3.64 2.99
CA GLN A 39 25.61 4.12 1.64
C GLN A 39 26.78 3.37 0.99
N ILE A 40 27.79 2.99 1.77
CA ILE A 40 28.90 2.13 1.27
C ILE A 40 28.35 0.74 0.87
N ILE A 41 27.59 0.10 1.76
CA ILE A 41 27.00 -1.23 1.50
C ILE A 41 26.07 -1.16 0.29
N LEU A 42 25.18 -0.18 0.23
CA LEU A 42 24.22 -0.02 -0.84
C LEU A 42 24.90 0.12 -2.21
N ASN A 43 25.89 1.02 -2.32
CA ASN A 43 26.50 1.32 -3.61
C ASN A 43 27.52 0.27 -4.07
N LEU A 44 28.24 -0.39 -3.16
CA LEU A 44 29.28 -1.36 -3.53
C LEU A 44 28.76 -2.81 -3.61
N PHE A 45 27.73 -3.17 -2.82
CA PHE A 45 27.32 -4.58 -2.71
C PHE A 45 25.87 -4.84 -3.16
N ILE A 46 24.97 -3.87 -3.05
CA ILE A 46 23.56 -4.10 -3.39
C ILE A 46 23.26 -3.66 -4.82
N LEU A 47 23.48 -2.39 -5.14
CA LEU A 47 23.12 -1.81 -6.43
C LEU A 47 23.89 -2.37 -7.64
N PRO A 48 25.12 -2.92 -7.52
CA PRO A 48 25.76 -3.56 -8.65
C PRO A 48 25.13 -4.90 -9.05
N PHE A 49 24.57 -5.66 -8.10
CA PHE A 49 24.17 -7.05 -8.33
C PHE A 49 22.65 -7.28 -8.28
N ARG A 50 21.98 -6.70 -7.29
CA ARG A 50 20.55 -6.95 -7.03
C ARG A 50 19.62 -6.50 -8.16
N PRO A 51 19.83 -5.37 -8.85
CA PRO A 51 18.92 -4.88 -9.89
C PRO A 51 18.66 -5.85 -11.04
N LYS A 52 19.66 -6.60 -11.47
CA LYS A 52 19.52 -7.59 -12.55
C LYS A 52 18.54 -8.72 -12.17
N ARG A 53 18.64 -9.22 -10.93
CA ARG A 53 17.74 -10.27 -10.43
C ARG A 53 16.32 -9.70 -10.25
N VAL A 54 16.19 -8.56 -9.61
CA VAL A 54 14.89 -7.92 -9.32
C VAL A 54 14.18 -7.48 -10.60
N ALA A 55 14.92 -7.04 -11.63
CA ALA A 55 14.34 -6.71 -12.93
C ALA A 55 13.67 -7.91 -13.61
N LYS A 56 14.20 -9.12 -13.43
CA LYS A 56 13.57 -10.36 -13.95
C LYS A 56 12.25 -10.65 -13.22
N LEU A 57 12.21 -10.45 -11.91
CA LEU A 57 10.98 -10.62 -11.11
C LEU A 57 9.93 -9.57 -11.49
N TYR A 58 10.34 -8.31 -11.70
CA TYR A 58 9.41 -7.32 -12.24
C TYR A 58 8.92 -7.68 -13.64
N ALA A 59 9.79 -8.21 -14.51
CA ALA A 59 9.39 -8.61 -15.86
C ALA A 59 8.36 -9.76 -15.87
N SER A 60 8.37 -10.67 -14.87
CA SER A 60 7.40 -11.76 -14.80
C SER A 60 6.00 -11.31 -14.37
N VAL A 61 5.89 -10.17 -13.66
CA VAL A 61 4.61 -9.62 -13.21
C VAL A 61 4.19 -8.35 -13.97
N TRP A 62 5.05 -7.89 -14.91
CA TRP A 62 4.75 -6.69 -15.71
C TRP A 62 3.60 -6.98 -16.67
N ASP A 63 2.62 -6.09 -16.73
CA ASP A 63 1.47 -6.35 -17.55
C ASP A 63 1.74 -6.17 -19.06
N ALA A 64 0.83 -6.70 -19.88
CA ALA A 64 0.95 -6.64 -21.33
C ALA A 64 0.86 -5.20 -21.91
N ASN A 65 0.34 -4.26 -21.14
CA ASN A 65 0.22 -2.85 -21.52
C ASN A 65 1.49 -2.04 -21.20
N GLY A 66 2.52 -2.69 -20.64
CA GLY A 66 3.82 -2.08 -20.38
C GLY A 66 3.90 -1.31 -19.09
N ASP A 67 3.08 -1.62 -18.10
CA ASP A 67 3.14 -1.00 -16.76
C ASP A 67 3.27 -2.03 -15.62
N SER A 68 3.65 -1.54 -14.44
CA SER A 68 3.64 -2.38 -13.24
C SER A 68 2.20 -2.53 -12.71
N PRO A 69 1.83 -3.71 -12.17
CA PRO A 69 0.51 -3.93 -11.58
C PRO A 69 0.14 -2.85 -10.56
N MET A 70 1.05 -2.53 -9.62
CA MET A 70 0.82 -1.52 -8.59
C MET A 70 0.45 -0.15 -9.19
N ARG A 71 1.19 0.33 -10.19
CA ARG A 71 0.94 1.66 -10.79
C ARG A 71 -0.36 1.69 -11.58
N ARG A 72 -0.61 0.67 -12.41
CA ARG A 72 -1.85 0.52 -13.16
C ARG A 72 -3.07 0.50 -12.22
N ILE A 73 -3.03 -0.36 -11.20
CA ILE A 73 -4.13 -0.49 -10.22
C ILE A 73 -4.34 0.83 -9.45
N LEU A 74 -3.27 1.51 -9.05
CA LEU A 74 -3.40 2.82 -8.39
C LEU A 74 -4.08 3.85 -9.31
N HIS A 75 -3.80 3.85 -10.61
CA HIS A 75 -4.48 4.72 -11.56
C HIS A 75 -5.97 4.35 -11.73
N GLU A 76 -6.31 3.06 -11.72
CA GLU A 76 -7.69 2.59 -11.72
C GLU A 76 -8.44 3.04 -10.45
N GLN A 77 -7.80 2.91 -9.27
CA GLN A 77 -8.35 3.38 -7.99
C GLN A 77 -8.59 4.90 -8.02
N VAL A 78 -7.64 5.66 -8.55
CA VAL A 78 -7.76 7.13 -8.71
C VAL A 78 -8.95 7.47 -9.62
N ALA A 79 -9.06 6.82 -10.77
CA ALA A 79 -10.14 7.11 -11.73
C ALA A 79 -11.53 6.77 -11.14
N ALA A 80 -11.66 5.64 -10.46
CA ALA A 80 -12.90 5.21 -9.84
C ALA A 80 -13.29 6.11 -8.65
N LEU A 81 -12.34 6.48 -7.79
CA LEU A 81 -12.58 7.40 -6.68
C LEU A 81 -12.91 8.80 -7.16
N ASP A 82 -12.24 9.31 -8.19
CA ASP A 82 -12.52 10.62 -8.80
C ASP A 82 -13.96 10.69 -9.33
N GLN A 83 -14.39 9.65 -10.03
CA GLN A 83 -15.76 9.55 -10.51
C GLN A 83 -16.77 9.52 -9.35
N GLN A 84 -16.51 8.77 -8.31
CA GLN A 84 -17.40 8.66 -7.15
C GLN A 84 -17.51 9.99 -6.39
N LEU A 85 -16.38 10.65 -6.13
CA LEU A 85 -16.36 11.93 -5.40
C LEU A 85 -17.02 13.05 -6.20
N LYS A 86 -16.90 13.08 -7.52
CA LYS A 86 -17.65 14.03 -8.38
C LYS A 86 -19.16 13.85 -8.32
N GLY A 87 -19.64 12.65 -8.00
CA GLY A 87 -21.06 12.40 -7.73
C GLY A 87 -21.54 12.92 -6.37
N ILE A 88 -20.64 13.11 -5.43
CA ILE A 88 -20.93 13.58 -4.05
C ILE A 88 -20.78 15.10 -3.92
N PHE A 89 -19.75 15.65 -4.54
CA PHE A 89 -19.35 17.06 -4.39
C PHE A 89 -19.59 17.82 -5.70
N PRO A 90 -20.29 18.98 -5.67
CA PRO A 90 -20.55 19.79 -6.87
C PRO A 90 -19.32 20.58 -7.34
N ALA A 91 -18.23 20.54 -6.62
CA ALA A 91 -17.02 21.32 -6.88
C ALA A 91 -15.93 20.53 -7.62
N ASN A 92 -14.91 21.23 -8.08
CA ASN A 92 -13.73 20.64 -8.69
C ASN A 92 -12.93 19.83 -7.68
N ILE A 93 -13.19 18.55 -7.61
CA ILE A 93 -12.39 17.58 -6.87
C ILE A 93 -11.37 16.97 -7.82
N HIS A 94 -10.12 16.94 -7.39
CA HIS A 94 -9.04 16.30 -8.11
C HIS A 94 -8.54 15.10 -7.31
N VAL A 95 -8.56 13.91 -7.90
CA VAL A 95 -7.89 12.73 -7.33
C VAL A 95 -6.64 12.45 -8.14
N ARG A 96 -5.51 12.26 -7.47
CA ARG A 96 -4.20 12.03 -8.11
C ARG A 96 -3.49 10.85 -7.45
N ALA A 97 -2.76 10.10 -8.28
CA ALA A 97 -1.83 9.07 -7.84
C ALA A 97 -0.47 9.70 -7.51
N ALA A 98 0.16 9.24 -6.43
CA ALA A 98 1.56 9.54 -6.12
C ALA A 98 2.27 8.30 -5.58
N MET A 99 3.60 8.32 -5.63
CA MET A 99 4.48 7.28 -5.15
C MET A 99 5.43 7.83 -4.10
N SER A 100 5.67 7.08 -3.01
CA SER A 100 6.72 7.39 -2.05
C SER A 100 8.09 7.32 -2.71
N TYR A 101 8.29 6.33 -3.59
CA TYR A 101 9.53 6.12 -4.35
C TYR A 101 9.21 5.90 -5.83
N GLY A 102 9.95 6.54 -6.73
CA GLY A 102 9.66 6.52 -8.16
C GLY A 102 8.69 7.62 -8.61
N ASN A 103 7.93 7.36 -9.68
CA ASN A 103 7.10 8.36 -10.35
C ASN A 103 5.63 7.93 -10.47
N PRO A 104 4.68 8.89 -10.39
CA PRO A 104 4.88 10.31 -10.04
C PRO A 104 5.18 10.48 -8.54
N SER A 105 6.16 11.31 -8.21
CA SER A 105 6.54 11.52 -6.81
C SER A 105 5.54 12.40 -6.06
N VAL A 106 5.44 12.26 -4.72
CA VAL A 106 4.59 13.10 -3.88
C VAL A 106 4.83 14.59 -4.12
N PRO A 107 6.10 15.11 -4.11
CA PRO A 107 6.33 16.53 -4.38
C PRO A 107 5.88 16.98 -5.77
N SER A 108 6.05 16.16 -6.81
CA SER A 108 5.63 16.52 -8.17
C SER A 108 4.11 16.65 -8.29
N VAL A 109 3.37 15.75 -7.67
CA VAL A 109 1.90 15.78 -7.65
C VAL A 109 1.38 16.97 -6.84
N MET A 110 1.98 17.25 -5.68
CA MET A 110 1.64 18.40 -4.86
C MET A 110 1.85 19.72 -5.60
N ASN A 111 2.96 19.85 -6.35
CA ASN A 111 3.24 21.02 -7.19
C ASN A 111 2.20 21.18 -8.29
N SER A 112 1.79 20.10 -8.97
CA SER A 112 0.73 20.14 -9.99
C SER A 112 -0.59 20.64 -9.42
N LEU A 113 -1.02 20.09 -8.27
CA LEU A 113 -2.24 20.53 -7.59
C LEU A 113 -2.20 22.01 -7.19
N ARG A 114 -1.05 22.51 -6.72
CA ARG A 114 -0.90 23.94 -6.40
C ARG A 114 -0.96 24.82 -7.65
N ALA A 115 -0.38 24.38 -8.76
CA ALA A 115 -0.50 25.09 -10.05
C ALA A 115 -1.94 25.11 -10.58
N GLU A 116 -2.75 24.11 -10.23
CA GLU A 116 -4.19 24.02 -10.52
C GLU A 116 -5.05 24.84 -9.54
N GLY A 117 -4.45 25.54 -8.55
CA GLY A 117 -5.14 26.38 -7.57
C GLY A 117 -5.73 25.61 -6.40
N VAL A 118 -5.40 24.32 -6.23
CA VAL A 118 -5.90 23.50 -5.11
C VAL A 118 -5.32 24.01 -3.79
N ASP A 119 -6.16 24.32 -2.83
CA ASP A 119 -5.80 24.88 -1.54
C ASP A 119 -6.17 24.00 -0.33
N HIS A 120 -6.80 22.85 -0.58
CA HIS A 120 -7.04 21.82 0.42
C HIS A 120 -6.67 20.46 -0.16
N ILE A 121 -5.77 19.74 0.50
CA ILE A 121 -5.25 18.44 0.04
C ILE A 121 -5.40 17.40 1.14
N VAL A 122 -6.09 16.31 0.81
CA VAL A 122 -6.18 15.12 1.66
C VAL A 122 -5.23 14.06 1.08
N VAL A 123 -4.24 13.63 1.85
CA VAL A 123 -3.27 12.61 1.47
C VAL A 123 -3.64 11.29 2.13
N VAL A 124 -3.78 10.26 1.33
CA VAL A 124 -4.13 8.89 1.77
C VAL A 124 -2.97 7.96 1.46
N PRO A 125 -2.13 7.61 2.45
CA PRO A 125 -1.20 6.52 2.31
C PRO A 125 -1.98 5.21 2.09
N MET A 126 -1.68 4.50 1.00
CA MET A 126 -2.37 3.27 0.61
C MET A 126 -1.86 2.06 1.41
N PHE A 127 -1.56 2.29 2.69
CA PHE A 127 -1.10 1.31 3.67
C PHE A 127 -2.09 1.27 4.82
N PRO A 128 -3.00 0.25 4.85
CA PRO A 128 -4.06 0.19 5.86
C PRO A 128 -3.51 0.16 7.30
N GLN A 129 -2.38 -0.52 7.52
CA GLN A 129 -1.68 -0.59 8.79
C GLN A 129 -0.46 0.35 8.74
N TYR A 130 -0.46 1.38 9.61
CA TYR A 130 0.69 2.28 9.73
C TYR A 130 1.95 1.53 10.11
N SER A 131 3.06 1.85 9.43
CA SER A 131 4.41 1.56 9.86
C SER A 131 5.33 2.76 9.63
N ALA A 132 6.37 2.87 10.43
CA ALA A 132 7.44 3.82 10.19
C ALA A 132 8.18 3.58 8.86
N THR A 133 8.08 2.35 8.32
CA THR A 133 8.73 1.98 7.05
C THR A 133 7.89 2.23 5.79
N SER A 134 6.58 2.48 5.94
CA SER A 134 5.65 2.66 4.81
C SER A 134 4.90 3.99 4.85
N SER A 135 4.13 4.24 5.90
CA SER A 135 3.33 5.46 6.02
C SER A 135 4.18 6.69 6.38
N ALA A 136 5.18 6.55 7.27
CA ALA A 136 5.97 7.70 7.69
C ALA A 136 6.78 8.36 6.55
N PRO A 137 7.33 7.66 5.54
CA PRO A 137 7.94 8.29 4.37
C PRO A 137 7.00 9.23 3.61
N VAL A 138 5.68 8.96 3.61
CA VAL A 138 4.69 9.87 3.01
C VAL A 138 4.61 11.17 3.79
N TYR A 139 4.59 11.10 5.14
CA TYR A 139 4.63 12.29 6.00
C TYR A 139 5.91 13.10 5.76
N ASP A 140 7.07 12.41 5.71
CA ASP A 140 8.36 13.08 5.47
C ASP A 140 8.39 13.78 4.11
N ALA A 141 7.88 13.14 3.05
CA ALA A 141 7.82 13.73 1.71
C ALA A 141 6.90 14.97 1.65
N VAL A 142 5.72 14.91 2.30
CA VAL A 142 4.80 16.05 2.40
C VAL A 142 5.42 17.18 3.22
N GLN A 143 6.05 16.87 4.36
CA GLN A 143 6.70 17.86 5.21
C GLN A 143 7.87 18.56 4.49
N GLN A 144 8.72 17.79 3.81
CA GLN A 144 9.82 18.35 3.00
C GLN A 144 9.30 19.25 1.88
N TRP A 145 8.22 18.86 1.22
CA TRP A 145 7.57 19.69 0.22
C TRP A 145 7.04 21.00 0.84
N CYS A 146 6.35 20.93 1.98
CA CYS A 146 5.84 22.10 2.70
C CYS A 146 6.95 23.10 3.03
N ALA A 147 8.12 22.63 3.43
CA ALA A 147 9.27 23.49 3.76
C ALA A 147 9.76 24.33 2.57
N THR A 148 9.40 23.97 1.34
CA THR A 148 9.76 24.72 0.12
C THR A 148 8.69 25.71 -0.33
N GLN A 149 7.49 25.68 0.27
CA GLN A 149 6.35 26.49 -0.16
C GLN A 149 6.24 27.78 0.65
N ARG A 150 5.90 28.89 0.00
CA ARG A 150 5.56 30.14 0.69
C ARG A 150 4.08 30.19 1.10
N ASN A 151 3.18 29.67 0.26
CA ASN A 151 1.76 29.58 0.53
C ASN A 151 1.36 28.09 0.66
N LEU A 152 1.02 27.65 1.86
CA LEU A 152 0.69 26.27 2.17
C LEU A 152 -0.83 26.05 2.02
N PRO A 153 -1.24 24.96 1.37
CA PRO A 153 -2.63 24.53 1.44
C PRO A 153 -2.98 23.98 2.83
N THR A 154 -4.27 23.87 3.12
CA THR A 154 -4.71 23.03 4.23
C THR A 154 -4.41 21.56 3.91
N LEU A 155 -3.77 20.87 4.86
CA LEU A 155 -3.32 19.49 4.67
C LEU A 155 -3.93 18.56 5.71
N THR A 156 -4.45 17.44 5.23
CA THR A 156 -4.84 16.30 6.06
C THR A 156 -4.08 15.07 5.55
N ILE A 157 -3.41 14.35 6.44
CA ILE A 157 -2.75 13.07 6.10
C ILE A 157 -3.40 11.99 6.95
N LEU A 158 -4.02 11.00 6.32
CA LEU A 158 -4.59 9.86 7.02
C LEU A 158 -3.46 8.97 7.55
N LYS A 159 -3.56 8.61 8.83
CA LYS A 159 -2.51 7.79 9.46
C LYS A 159 -2.62 6.33 9.06
N ASP A 160 -3.81 5.79 9.18
CA ASP A 160 -4.14 4.38 8.92
C ASP A 160 -5.66 4.17 8.95
N TYR A 161 -6.08 2.98 8.51
CA TYR A 161 -7.48 2.56 8.52
C TYR A 161 -7.63 1.05 8.78
N PHE A 162 -6.65 0.44 9.48
CA PHE A 162 -6.50 -0.99 9.73
C PHE A 162 -7.72 -1.67 10.39
N ALA A 163 -8.53 -0.91 11.13
CA ALA A 163 -9.72 -1.40 11.83
C ALA A 163 -11.01 -0.70 11.34
N HIS A 164 -10.96 0.03 10.22
CA HIS A 164 -12.15 0.65 9.65
C HIS A 164 -13.14 -0.43 9.21
N SER A 165 -14.42 -0.30 9.62
CA SER A 165 -15.42 -1.35 9.38
C SER A 165 -15.59 -1.71 7.91
N ALA A 166 -15.63 -0.71 7.02
CA ALA A 166 -15.73 -0.94 5.58
C ALA A 166 -14.48 -1.66 5.01
N TYR A 167 -13.29 -1.41 5.58
CA TYR A 167 -12.08 -2.13 5.20
C TYR A 167 -12.13 -3.61 5.57
N ILE A 168 -12.53 -3.90 6.80
CA ILE A 168 -12.68 -5.28 7.29
C ILE A 168 -13.78 -6.01 6.49
N GLN A 169 -14.88 -5.34 6.20
CA GLN A 169 -15.96 -5.89 5.37
C GLN A 169 -15.48 -6.18 3.94
N ALA A 170 -14.75 -5.27 3.30
CA ALA A 170 -14.21 -5.48 1.96
C ALA A 170 -13.25 -6.68 1.90
N LEU A 171 -12.36 -6.83 2.89
CA LEU A 171 -11.49 -8.01 3.00
C LEU A 171 -12.27 -9.30 3.19
N ALA A 172 -13.24 -9.33 4.10
CA ALA A 172 -14.06 -10.52 4.32
C ALA A 172 -14.89 -10.85 3.08
N GLN A 173 -15.47 -9.86 2.41
CA GLN A 173 -16.23 -10.05 1.19
C GLN A 173 -15.35 -10.58 0.04
N SER A 174 -14.11 -10.12 -0.09
CA SER A 174 -13.19 -10.65 -1.10
C SER A 174 -12.88 -12.13 -0.89
N VAL A 175 -12.78 -12.58 0.36
CA VAL A 175 -12.62 -14.00 0.69
C VAL A 175 -13.90 -14.78 0.37
N ILE A 176 -15.08 -14.26 0.71
CA ILE A 176 -16.38 -14.91 0.43
C ILE A 176 -16.56 -15.06 -1.09
N ASP A 177 -16.35 -14.00 -1.85
CA ASP A 177 -16.50 -14.02 -3.32
C ASP A 177 -15.54 -15.02 -3.94
N TYR A 178 -14.27 -15.01 -3.51
CA TYR A 178 -13.26 -15.95 -3.99
C TYR A 178 -13.64 -17.40 -3.71
N ARG A 179 -14.14 -17.67 -2.50
CA ARG A 179 -14.59 -19.01 -2.09
C ARG A 179 -15.84 -19.48 -2.83
N ALA A 180 -16.73 -18.56 -3.17
CA ALA A 180 -17.92 -18.88 -3.95
C ALA A 180 -17.57 -19.38 -5.36
N GLU A 181 -16.49 -18.86 -5.95
CA GLU A 181 -16.03 -19.23 -7.30
C GLU A 181 -15.06 -20.44 -7.30
N HIS A 182 -14.19 -20.52 -6.28
CA HIS A 182 -13.04 -21.45 -6.30
C HIS A 182 -13.11 -22.52 -5.20
N GLY A 183 -14.14 -22.47 -4.34
CA GLY A 183 -14.24 -23.34 -3.17
C GLY A 183 -13.40 -22.86 -1.99
N SER A 184 -13.60 -23.46 -0.82
CA SER A 184 -12.90 -23.13 0.42
C SER A 184 -11.69 -24.05 0.63
N ALA A 185 -10.65 -23.52 1.28
CA ALA A 185 -9.52 -24.31 1.76
C ALA A 185 -9.64 -24.64 3.25
N GLN A 186 -8.83 -25.58 3.74
CA GLN A 186 -8.76 -25.95 5.15
C GLN A 186 -8.26 -24.80 6.03
N LYS A 187 -7.37 -23.97 5.51
CA LYS A 187 -6.78 -22.84 6.23
C LYS A 187 -6.85 -21.56 5.40
N LEU A 188 -7.11 -20.45 6.11
CA LEU A 188 -6.90 -19.11 5.58
C LEU A 188 -5.64 -18.51 6.23
N LEU A 189 -4.65 -18.15 5.43
CA LEU A 189 -3.47 -17.45 5.90
C LEU A 189 -3.56 -15.97 5.52
N MET A 190 -3.53 -15.08 6.49
CA MET A 190 -3.41 -13.65 6.28
C MET A 190 -1.94 -13.24 6.43
N SER A 191 -1.25 -13.09 5.30
CA SER A 191 0.16 -12.75 5.23
C SER A 191 0.34 -11.25 5.07
N PHE A 192 1.17 -10.65 5.91
CA PHE A 192 1.52 -9.23 5.89
C PHE A 192 3.00 -9.07 5.54
N HIS A 193 3.38 -7.94 4.95
CA HIS A 193 4.81 -7.67 4.78
C HIS A 193 5.48 -7.59 6.15
N GLY A 194 6.59 -8.27 6.34
CA GLY A 194 7.35 -8.24 7.59
C GLY A 194 8.06 -6.90 7.82
N ILE A 195 8.37 -6.64 9.09
CA ILE A 195 9.33 -5.61 9.49
C ILE A 195 10.35 -6.21 10.45
N PRO A 196 11.58 -5.66 10.56
CA PRO A 196 12.53 -6.09 11.56
C PRO A 196 11.98 -6.00 12.99
N GLN A 197 12.21 -7.02 13.82
CA GLN A 197 11.75 -7.05 15.20
C GLN A 197 12.18 -5.80 16.00
N PRO A 198 13.44 -5.31 15.88
CA PRO A 198 13.85 -4.09 16.58
C PRO A 198 13.04 -2.83 16.22
N TYR A 199 12.37 -2.77 15.07
CA TYR A 199 11.51 -1.63 14.74
C TYR A 199 10.22 -1.69 15.55
N ALA A 200 9.64 -2.88 15.68
CA ALA A 200 8.49 -3.11 16.57
C ALA A 200 8.86 -2.81 18.05
N ASP A 201 10.03 -3.23 18.49
CA ASP A 201 10.53 -3.00 19.86
C ASP A 201 10.74 -1.50 20.17
N LYS A 202 11.04 -0.70 19.13
CA LYS A 202 11.13 0.77 19.22
C LYS A 202 9.76 1.47 19.20
N GLY A 203 8.66 0.73 19.11
CA GLY A 203 7.31 1.25 19.20
C GLY A 203 6.57 1.39 17.85
N ASP A 204 7.05 0.76 16.77
CA ASP A 204 6.25 0.67 15.53
C ASP A 204 4.99 -0.18 15.80
N PRO A 205 3.78 0.38 15.66
CA PRO A 205 2.53 -0.30 16.02
C PRO A 205 2.08 -1.33 14.96
N TYR A 206 2.81 -1.46 13.86
CA TYR A 206 2.43 -2.25 12.70
C TYR A 206 2.02 -3.70 13.03
N PRO A 207 2.81 -4.48 13.83
CA PRO A 207 2.45 -5.87 14.10
C PRO A 207 1.12 -6.01 14.86
N GLN A 208 0.82 -5.09 15.79
CA GLN A 208 -0.45 -5.10 16.52
C GLN A 208 -1.62 -4.75 15.61
N ARG A 209 -1.44 -3.80 14.68
CA ARG A 209 -2.45 -3.42 13.69
C ARG A 209 -2.75 -4.53 12.70
N CYS A 210 -1.72 -5.25 12.24
CA CYS A 210 -1.89 -6.44 11.41
C CYS A 210 -2.71 -7.52 12.12
N ARG A 211 -2.38 -7.80 13.40
CA ARG A 211 -3.13 -8.78 14.22
C ARG A 211 -4.58 -8.35 14.42
N CYS A 212 -4.82 -7.07 14.66
CA CYS A 212 -6.16 -6.51 14.82
C CYS A 212 -6.99 -6.67 13.53
N THR A 213 -6.41 -6.32 12.38
CA THR A 213 -7.06 -6.53 11.06
C THR A 213 -7.41 -8.00 10.86
N ALA A 214 -6.43 -8.90 11.03
CA ALA A 214 -6.62 -10.34 10.81
C ALA A 214 -7.70 -10.93 11.72
N ALA A 215 -7.68 -10.58 13.01
CA ALA A 215 -8.68 -11.06 13.97
C ALA A 215 -10.11 -10.62 13.63
N GLN A 216 -10.29 -9.34 13.20
CA GLN A 216 -11.61 -8.83 12.81
C GLN A 216 -12.12 -9.48 11.52
N VAL A 217 -11.23 -9.71 10.53
CA VAL A 217 -11.60 -10.44 9.30
C VAL A 217 -12.00 -11.87 9.63
N ALA A 218 -11.22 -12.58 10.44
CA ALA A 218 -11.53 -13.95 10.86
C ALA A 218 -12.85 -14.04 11.64
N GLN A 219 -13.10 -13.08 12.52
CA GLN A 219 -14.36 -12.98 13.26
C GLN A 219 -15.55 -12.75 12.32
N LEU A 220 -15.42 -11.86 11.36
CA LEU A 220 -16.49 -11.57 10.39
C LEU A 220 -16.79 -12.76 9.46
N LEU A 221 -15.76 -13.54 9.15
CA LEU A 221 -15.89 -14.79 8.38
C LEU A 221 -16.39 -15.98 9.22
N GLY A 222 -16.54 -15.83 10.55
CA GLY A 222 -16.93 -16.91 11.47
C GLY A 222 -15.91 -18.05 11.58
N LEU A 223 -14.62 -17.77 11.34
CA LEU A 223 -13.56 -18.78 11.38
C LEU A 223 -13.19 -19.15 12.80
N LYS A 224 -12.97 -20.44 13.06
CA LYS A 224 -12.42 -20.93 14.32
C LYS A 224 -10.93 -20.64 14.40
N GLU A 225 -10.36 -20.67 15.62
CA GLU A 225 -8.93 -20.36 15.85
C GLU A 225 -7.97 -21.25 15.05
N ASP A 226 -8.35 -22.48 14.79
CA ASP A 226 -7.53 -23.42 14.03
C ASP A 226 -7.72 -23.34 12.51
N GLU A 227 -8.69 -22.56 12.00
CA GLU A 227 -8.98 -22.41 10.56
C GLU A 227 -8.20 -21.27 9.90
N TRP A 228 -7.55 -20.42 10.66
CA TRP A 228 -6.78 -19.29 10.12
C TRP A 228 -5.51 -19.00 10.92
N ALA A 229 -4.61 -18.24 10.31
CA ALA A 229 -3.46 -17.66 11.00
C ALA A 229 -3.01 -16.34 10.37
N ILE A 230 -2.18 -15.62 11.10
CA ILE A 230 -1.43 -14.48 10.61
C ILE A 230 0.04 -14.87 10.41
N SER A 231 0.69 -14.31 9.39
CA SER A 231 2.13 -14.44 9.18
C SER A 231 2.74 -13.18 8.58
N PHE A 232 4.08 -13.14 8.53
CA PHE A 232 4.85 -12.03 7.99
C PHE A 232 5.83 -12.54 6.93
N GLN A 233 5.77 -11.96 5.73
CA GLN A 233 6.54 -12.32 4.54
C GLN A 233 7.71 -11.38 4.28
N SER A 234 8.47 -11.64 3.21
CA SER A 234 9.47 -10.75 2.60
C SER A 234 10.67 -10.43 3.50
N ARG A 235 11.00 -11.32 4.44
CA ARG A 235 12.18 -11.12 5.30
C ARG A 235 13.47 -11.20 4.50
N PHE A 236 14.43 -10.36 4.85
CA PHE A 236 15.76 -10.38 4.26
C PHE A 236 16.86 -10.06 5.26
N GLY A 237 18.09 -10.44 4.93
CA GLY A 237 19.25 -10.21 5.78
C GLY A 237 19.32 -11.17 6.97
N LYS A 238 20.15 -10.80 7.97
CA LYS A 238 20.43 -11.64 9.15
C LYS A 238 19.70 -11.22 10.41
N GLN A 239 19.02 -10.08 10.35
CA GLN A 239 18.29 -9.53 11.48
C GLN A 239 17.02 -10.36 11.76
N GLU A 240 16.60 -10.42 12.98
CA GLU A 240 15.32 -11.02 13.34
C GLU A 240 14.15 -10.13 12.86
N TRP A 241 13.12 -10.76 12.31
CA TRP A 241 11.91 -10.12 11.84
C TRP A 241 10.71 -10.54 12.68
N VAL A 242 9.63 -9.78 12.61
CA VAL A 242 8.37 -10.11 13.31
C VAL A 242 7.86 -11.47 12.83
N LYS A 243 7.43 -12.29 13.79
CA LYS A 243 6.95 -13.68 13.59
C LYS A 243 5.43 -13.78 13.69
N PRO A 244 4.85 -14.90 13.17
CA PRO A 244 5.47 -16.04 12.48
C PRO A 244 5.83 -15.71 11.02
N TYR A 245 6.83 -16.39 10.46
CA TYR A 245 7.25 -16.22 9.07
C TYR A 245 6.36 -17.03 8.12
N THR A 246 5.96 -16.43 6.99
CA THR A 246 5.02 -17.03 6.03
C THR A 246 5.58 -18.33 5.44
N ASP A 247 6.81 -18.33 4.95
CA ASP A 247 7.48 -19.48 4.36
C ASP A 247 7.56 -20.67 5.33
N LYS A 248 7.91 -20.41 6.59
CA LYS A 248 8.01 -21.45 7.63
C LYS A 248 6.65 -22.00 8.00
N LEU A 249 5.68 -21.12 8.24
CA LEU A 249 4.34 -21.55 8.66
C LEU A 249 3.66 -22.40 7.58
N LEU A 250 3.83 -22.06 6.31
CA LEU A 250 3.31 -22.85 5.20
C LEU A 250 3.96 -24.24 5.13
N ALA A 251 5.29 -24.32 5.28
CA ALA A 251 6.01 -25.59 5.32
C ALA A 251 5.58 -26.46 6.52
N ASP A 252 5.46 -25.86 7.71
CA ASP A 252 5.03 -26.54 8.92
C ASP A 252 3.59 -27.08 8.78
N TRP A 253 2.67 -26.31 8.18
CA TRP A 253 1.31 -26.74 7.91
C TRP A 253 1.25 -27.93 6.94
N ALA A 254 2.00 -27.84 5.83
CA ALA A 254 2.06 -28.94 4.87
C ALA A 254 2.64 -30.22 5.51
N ALA A 255 3.71 -30.11 6.30
CA ALA A 255 4.29 -31.24 7.04
C ALA A 255 3.36 -31.82 8.12
N ALA A 256 2.48 -30.98 8.70
CA ALA A 256 1.43 -31.41 9.63
C ALA A 256 0.17 -31.99 8.96
N GLY A 257 0.17 -32.13 7.63
CA GLY A 257 -0.93 -32.73 6.86
C GLY A 257 -2.05 -31.76 6.45
N VAL A 258 -1.82 -30.46 6.49
CA VAL A 258 -2.73 -29.47 5.89
C VAL A 258 -2.63 -29.60 4.37
N GLU A 259 -3.73 -29.98 3.74
CA GLU A 259 -3.76 -30.26 2.30
C GLU A 259 -4.05 -29.00 1.46
N SER A 260 -4.81 -28.04 2.00
CA SER A 260 -5.22 -26.86 1.24
C SER A 260 -5.13 -25.57 2.04
N VAL A 261 -4.64 -24.50 1.40
CA VAL A 261 -4.51 -23.16 1.97
C VAL A 261 -4.94 -22.08 0.97
N GLN A 262 -5.64 -21.07 1.49
CA GLN A 262 -5.89 -19.81 0.81
C GLN A 262 -5.09 -18.71 1.49
N VAL A 263 -4.42 -17.87 0.71
CA VAL A 263 -3.58 -16.80 1.23
C VAL A 263 -4.13 -15.45 0.79
N LEU A 264 -4.31 -14.54 1.75
CA LEU A 264 -4.72 -13.16 1.55
C LEU A 264 -3.63 -12.25 2.12
N SER A 265 -3.35 -11.11 1.46
CA SER A 265 -2.39 -10.13 1.98
C SER A 265 -3.03 -8.78 2.29
N PRO A 266 -3.58 -8.58 3.50
CA PRO A 266 -4.33 -7.36 3.83
C PRO A 266 -3.49 -6.07 3.86
N ALA A 267 -2.17 -6.15 3.99
CA ALA A 267 -1.31 -4.97 4.00
C ALA A 267 -1.22 -4.27 2.63
N PHE A 268 -1.61 -4.95 1.56
CA PHE A 268 -1.49 -4.43 0.21
C PHE A 268 -2.84 -4.01 -0.34
N SER A 269 -2.98 -2.72 -0.64
CA SER A 269 -4.19 -2.15 -1.26
C SER A 269 -4.25 -2.41 -2.78
N ALA A 270 -3.15 -2.82 -3.37
CA ALA A 270 -3.01 -3.19 -4.78
C ALA A 270 -2.02 -4.32 -4.93
N ASP A 271 -2.28 -5.24 -5.86
CA ASP A 271 -1.35 -6.29 -6.22
C ASP A 271 -0.04 -5.70 -6.76
N CYS A 272 1.06 -6.33 -6.38
CA CYS A 272 2.42 -5.88 -6.66
C CYS A 272 3.37 -7.08 -6.76
N LEU A 273 4.66 -6.82 -6.83
CA LEU A 273 5.68 -7.88 -6.90
C LEU A 273 5.57 -8.86 -5.73
N GLU A 274 5.40 -8.34 -4.51
CA GLU A 274 5.35 -9.10 -3.26
C GLU A 274 4.10 -9.99 -3.15
N THR A 275 3.04 -9.66 -3.86
CA THR A 275 1.82 -10.47 -3.87
C THR A 275 1.80 -11.46 -5.04
N LEU A 276 2.16 -11.03 -6.23
CA LEU A 276 2.03 -11.83 -7.45
C LEU A 276 3.19 -12.79 -7.66
N GLU A 277 4.39 -12.45 -7.22
CA GLU A 277 5.57 -13.31 -7.34
C GLU A 277 5.81 -14.08 -6.05
N GLU A 278 5.95 -13.39 -4.91
CA GLU A 278 6.31 -14.05 -3.65
C GLU A 278 5.15 -14.90 -3.10
N LEU A 279 3.91 -14.34 -2.98
CA LEU A 279 2.80 -15.10 -2.43
C LEU A 279 2.13 -16.02 -3.45
N ALA A 280 1.86 -15.55 -4.67
CA ALA A 280 1.10 -16.36 -5.61
C ALA A 280 1.92 -17.46 -6.28
N GLU A 281 3.27 -17.30 -6.39
CA GLU A 281 4.13 -18.28 -7.04
C GLU A 281 5.16 -18.91 -6.09
N GLU A 282 6.07 -18.14 -5.47
CA GLU A 282 7.16 -18.70 -4.65
C GLU A 282 6.60 -19.48 -3.44
N ASN A 283 5.70 -18.89 -2.67
CA ASN A 283 5.10 -19.56 -1.50
C ASN A 283 4.17 -20.72 -1.88
N LYS A 284 3.53 -20.67 -3.05
CA LYS A 284 2.76 -21.79 -3.60
C LYS A 284 3.67 -23.00 -3.88
N HIS A 285 4.78 -22.79 -4.57
CA HIS A 285 5.75 -23.85 -4.83
C HIS A 285 6.26 -24.46 -3.53
N LEU A 286 6.63 -23.62 -2.56
CA LEU A 286 7.12 -24.06 -1.26
C LEU A 286 6.07 -24.93 -0.53
N PHE A 287 4.81 -24.52 -0.50
CA PHE A 287 3.74 -25.27 0.17
C PHE A 287 3.50 -26.64 -0.51
N LEU A 288 3.45 -26.66 -1.84
CA LEU A 288 3.24 -27.90 -2.60
C LEU A 288 4.43 -28.88 -2.47
N GLU A 289 5.65 -28.38 -2.52
CA GLU A 289 6.88 -29.19 -2.32
C GLU A 289 6.96 -29.76 -0.89
N ALA A 290 6.44 -29.03 0.10
CA ALA A 290 6.38 -29.51 1.48
C ALA A 290 5.27 -30.55 1.75
N GLY A 291 4.44 -30.90 0.74
CA GLY A 291 3.41 -31.94 0.83
C GLY A 291 1.97 -31.44 0.80
N GLY A 292 1.74 -30.13 0.71
CA GLY A 292 0.43 -29.55 0.47
C GLY A 292 -0.12 -29.94 -0.92
N LYS A 293 -1.43 -29.86 -1.11
CA LYS A 293 -2.08 -30.28 -2.38
C LYS A 293 -2.69 -29.14 -3.15
N GLN A 294 -3.21 -28.12 -2.45
CA GLN A 294 -3.89 -26.98 -3.06
C GLN A 294 -3.46 -25.67 -2.39
N TYR A 295 -3.05 -24.74 -3.19
CA TYR A 295 -2.69 -23.39 -2.75
C TYR A 295 -3.37 -22.37 -3.66
N SER A 296 -4.00 -21.37 -3.06
CA SER A 296 -4.61 -20.26 -3.79
C SER A 296 -4.24 -18.93 -3.16
N TYR A 297 -3.88 -17.96 -3.99
CA TYR A 297 -3.74 -16.56 -3.58
C TYR A 297 -5.04 -15.82 -3.88
N ILE A 298 -5.60 -15.16 -2.86
CA ILE A 298 -6.76 -14.26 -3.00
C ILE A 298 -6.22 -12.88 -3.34
N PRO A 299 -6.57 -12.29 -4.49
CA PRO A 299 -6.05 -10.99 -4.92
C PRO A 299 -6.28 -9.90 -3.87
N ALA A 300 -5.39 -8.91 -3.82
CA ALA A 300 -5.58 -7.70 -3.04
C ALA A 300 -6.90 -7.01 -3.42
N LEU A 301 -7.35 -6.05 -2.62
CA LEU A 301 -8.62 -5.36 -2.91
C LEU A 301 -8.62 -4.61 -4.24
N ASN A 302 -7.45 -4.20 -4.73
CA ASN A 302 -7.31 -3.56 -6.05
C ASN A 302 -8.36 -2.46 -6.27
N SER A 303 -9.00 -2.43 -7.43
CA SER A 303 -10.05 -1.49 -7.82
C SER A 303 -11.48 -2.02 -7.57
N ARG A 304 -11.67 -2.96 -6.62
CA ARG A 304 -12.99 -3.44 -6.22
C ARG A 304 -13.90 -2.29 -5.79
N VAL A 305 -15.19 -2.41 -6.09
CA VAL A 305 -16.19 -1.38 -5.78
C VAL A 305 -16.26 -1.08 -4.28
N ASP A 306 -16.20 -2.11 -3.42
CA ASP A 306 -16.19 -1.97 -1.96
C ASP A 306 -14.91 -1.30 -1.44
N HIS A 307 -13.76 -1.51 -2.08
CA HIS A 307 -12.53 -0.80 -1.76
C HIS A 307 -12.60 0.68 -2.17
N ILE A 308 -13.15 0.99 -3.34
CA ILE A 308 -13.34 2.39 -3.76
C ILE A 308 -14.33 3.11 -2.85
N GLN A 309 -15.41 2.42 -2.42
CA GLN A 309 -16.34 2.97 -1.43
C GLN A 309 -15.64 3.27 -0.10
N LEU A 310 -14.80 2.36 0.41
CA LEU A 310 -13.97 2.62 1.57
C LEU A 310 -13.12 3.88 1.41
N LEU A 311 -12.42 4.04 0.28
CA LEU A 311 -11.58 5.22 0.03
C LEU A 311 -12.43 6.50 0.03
N ALA A 312 -13.63 6.46 -0.54
CA ALA A 312 -14.56 7.58 -0.49
C ALA A 312 -15.01 7.89 0.94
N ASP A 313 -15.35 6.87 1.73
CA ASP A 313 -15.76 7.02 3.13
C ASP A 313 -14.63 7.63 3.99
N LEU A 314 -13.38 7.26 3.73
CA LEU A 314 -12.23 7.80 4.42
C LEU A 314 -11.98 9.30 4.14
N VAL A 315 -12.19 9.75 2.91
CA VAL A 315 -11.85 11.13 2.53
C VAL A 315 -13.03 12.11 2.65
N THR A 316 -14.26 11.63 2.49
CA THR A 316 -15.47 12.46 2.50
C THR A 316 -15.62 13.35 3.73
N PRO A 317 -15.41 12.87 4.98
CA PRO A 317 -15.53 13.72 6.17
C PRO A 317 -14.56 14.91 6.15
N HIS A 318 -13.34 14.71 5.65
CA HIS A 318 -12.33 15.75 5.57
C HIS A 318 -12.64 16.80 4.49
N LEU A 319 -13.19 16.34 3.36
CA LEU A 319 -13.64 17.24 2.28
C LEU A 319 -14.89 18.03 2.70
N GLN A 320 -15.86 17.41 3.38
CA GLN A 320 -17.05 18.07 3.89
C GLN A 320 -16.73 19.11 4.95
N ALA A 321 -15.85 18.80 5.90
CA ALA A 321 -15.43 19.73 6.94
C ALA A 321 -14.82 21.00 6.34
N PHE A 322 -13.95 20.87 5.36
CA PHE A 322 -13.39 22.01 4.64
C PHE A 322 -14.46 22.81 3.91
N TRP A 323 -15.34 22.13 3.18
CA TRP A 323 -16.42 22.74 2.42
C TRP A 323 -17.38 23.57 3.27
N GLN A 324 -17.69 23.10 4.48
CA GLN A 324 -18.58 23.78 5.42
C GLN A 324 -17.95 24.99 6.11
N THR A 325 -16.63 24.95 6.33
CA THR A 325 -15.91 25.99 7.11
C THR A 325 -15.36 27.13 6.27
N MET A 326 -15.32 27.00 4.94
CA MET A 326 -14.73 27.97 4.02
C MET A 326 -15.73 28.50 2.98
N PRO A 327 -16.82 29.18 3.41
CA PRO A 327 -17.83 29.71 2.48
C PRO A 327 -17.27 30.74 1.48
N TYR A 328 -16.08 31.33 1.76
CA TYR A 328 -15.45 32.34 0.91
C TYR A 328 -14.84 31.77 -0.37
N TYR A 329 -14.48 30.48 -0.43
CA TYR A 329 -13.96 29.85 -1.65
C TYR A 329 -15.02 29.72 -2.76
N HIS A 330 -16.31 29.85 -2.42
CA HIS A 330 -17.39 29.96 -3.41
C HIS A 330 -17.41 31.32 -4.10
N LEU A 331 -16.85 32.36 -3.47
CA LEU A 331 -16.89 33.72 -3.98
C LEU A 331 -15.72 34.06 -4.92
N GLU A 332 -14.58 33.37 -4.82
CA GLU A 332 -13.44 33.61 -5.73
C GLU A 332 -13.68 33.11 -7.17
N ASN A 333 -14.64 32.20 -7.37
CA ASN A 333 -15.08 31.76 -8.70
C ASN A 333 -16.21 32.65 -9.27
N ASP A 334 -16.74 33.60 -8.48
CA ASP A 334 -17.69 34.60 -8.96
C ASP A 334 -16.88 35.80 -9.50
N ARG A 335 -16.96 36.04 -10.81
CA ARG A 335 -16.23 37.09 -11.56
C ARG A 335 -16.41 38.52 -10.99
N THR A 336 -17.26 38.70 -10.00
CA THR A 336 -17.50 39.96 -9.31
C THR A 336 -16.38 40.40 -8.35
N TYR A 337 -15.52 39.49 -7.88
CA TYR A 337 -14.39 39.84 -6.99
C TYR A 337 -13.11 40.31 -7.71
N ALA A 338 -13.03 40.08 -9.02
CA ALA A 338 -11.88 40.52 -9.84
C ALA A 338 -11.88 42.03 -10.14
N SER A 339 -12.96 42.77 -9.86
CA SER A 339 -13.12 44.17 -10.20
C SER A 339 -12.70 45.16 -9.12
N HIS A 340 -12.12 44.75 -8.00
CA HIS A 340 -11.71 45.63 -6.90
C HIS A 340 -10.19 45.58 -6.61
N ARG A 341 -9.37 45.20 -7.61
CA ARG A 341 -7.92 45.40 -7.58
C ARG A 341 -7.54 46.38 -8.69
N ASP A 342 -7.84 47.66 -8.48
CA ASP A 342 -7.21 48.80 -9.11
C ASP A 342 -6.65 49.69 -8.00
#